data_9c80b89215cb14e16064dfd5ec5c7b15
#
_entry.id   9c80b89215cb14e16064dfd5ec5c7b15
#
_cell.length_a   1.000
_cell.length_b   1.000
_cell.length_c   1.000
_cell.angle_alpha   90.00
_cell.angle_beta   90.00
_cell.angle_gamma   90.00
#
_symmetry.space_group_name_H-M   'P 1'
#
loop_
_entity.id
_entity.type
_entity.pdbx_description
1 polymer ?
#
loop_
_entity_poly.entity_id
_entity_poly.type
_entity_poly.pdbx_seq_one_letter_code
_entity_poly.pdbx_strand_id
1 'polypeptide(L)'
;MISDSKIEELYEKHIKVNYTEEYKNRYHPLPVDRNNKNWKWEGKDFPRVISLLEFDRYINKYNFQINKLLLFNGQNEPETEYLKGRYKQILNINYEDNPEKYNLHNLQINHDNFDFVTLNQTLEHVYNPYTCLTNIKKYIAKGGYLYINVPACNTPHSEPFHFYTGYTPMGLAALAYEAGYEILEIGQWGNKEYLGRLFGITGQRWWADYTMLENPGINEIENPVITWGLFKA
;
A
#
# COMPACT_ATOMS: atom_id res chain seq x y z
N MET A 1 -21.22 11.08 2.80
CA MET A 1 -20.29 12.00 3.51
C MET A 1 -20.08 11.43 4.91
N ILE A 2 -18.84 11.25 5.29
CA ILE A 2 -18.46 10.69 6.59
C ILE A 2 -18.69 11.73 7.70
N SER A 3 -19.27 11.33 8.84
CA SER A 3 -19.51 12.23 9.98
C SER A 3 -18.27 12.35 10.89
N ASP A 4 -18.18 13.44 11.67
CA ASP A 4 -17.09 13.64 12.61
C ASP A 4 -16.99 12.49 13.62
N SER A 5 -18.12 12.04 14.16
CA SER A 5 -18.17 10.90 15.08
C SER A 5 -17.63 9.60 14.44
N LYS A 6 -17.82 9.42 13.13
CA LYS A 6 -17.27 8.28 12.42
C LYS A 6 -15.77 8.43 12.17
N ILE A 7 -15.29 9.64 11.93
CA ILE A 7 -13.86 9.95 11.87
C ILE A 7 -13.17 9.60 13.19
N GLU A 8 -13.76 10.01 14.32
CA GLU A 8 -13.26 9.68 15.66
C GLU A 8 -13.23 8.16 15.90
N GLU A 9 -14.31 7.44 15.54
CA GLU A 9 -14.36 5.97 15.65
C GLU A 9 -13.25 5.30 14.82
N LEU A 10 -13.04 5.74 13.57
CA LEU A 10 -11.97 5.20 12.71
C LEU A 10 -10.59 5.45 13.30
N TYR A 11 -10.37 6.64 13.85
CA TYR A 11 -9.12 6.98 14.49
C TYR A 11 -8.86 6.07 15.71
N GLU A 12 -9.78 6.01 16.65
CA GLU A 12 -9.63 5.20 17.87
C GLU A 12 -9.41 3.72 17.56
N LYS A 13 -10.15 3.18 16.59
CA LYS A 13 -10.12 1.75 16.27
C LYS A 13 -8.92 1.31 15.44
N HIS A 14 -8.52 2.12 14.46
CA HIS A 14 -7.59 1.68 13.43
C HIS A 14 -6.28 2.47 13.37
N ILE A 15 -6.27 3.73 13.81
CA ILE A 15 -5.12 4.62 13.66
C ILE A 15 -4.31 4.70 14.96
N LYS A 16 -4.98 4.82 16.09
CA LYS A 16 -4.35 5.02 17.39
C LYS A 16 -3.36 3.92 17.77
N VAL A 17 -3.57 2.70 17.29
CA VAL A 17 -2.66 1.58 17.48
C VAL A 17 -1.26 1.86 16.93
N ASN A 18 -1.15 2.66 15.88
CA ASN A 18 0.12 3.02 15.26
C ASN A 18 0.99 3.90 16.18
N TYR A 19 0.40 4.53 17.20
CA TYR A 19 1.10 5.37 18.18
C TYR A 19 1.65 4.59 19.37
N THR A 20 1.44 3.29 19.44
CA THR A 20 2.01 2.46 20.51
C THR A 20 3.52 2.27 20.34
N GLU A 21 4.25 2.17 21.45
CA GLU A 21 5.70 1.90 21.42
C GLU A 21 6.01 0.56 20.76
N GLU A 22 5.14 -0.42 20.90
CA GLU A 22 5.26 -1.70 20.19
C GLU A 22 5.28 -1.49 18.68
N TYR A 23 4.33 -0.71 18.15
CA TYR A 23 4.24 -0.44 16.72
C TYR A 23 5.42 0.38 16.20
N LYS A 24 5.82 1.42 16.92
CA LYS A 24 6.95 2.28 16.57
C LYS A 24 8.27 1.51 16.48
N ASN A 25 8.46 0.53 17.38
CA ASN A 25 9.72 -0.23 17.49
C ASN A 25 9.67 -1.61 16.84
N ARG A 26 8.58 -1.98 16.18
CA ARG A 26 8.36 -3.33 15.63
C ARG A 26 9.49 -3.80 14.69
N TYR A 27 10.10 -2.90 13.98
CA TYR A 27 11.17 -3.18 13.02
C TYR A 27 12.54 -2.65 13.46
N HIS A 28 12.65 -2.12 14.68
CA HIS A 28 13.89 -1.57 15.18
C HIS A 28 15.09 -2.55 15.11
N PRO A 29 14.91 -3.86 15.34
CA PRO A 29 16.01 -4.81 15.24
C PRO A 29 16.30 -5.29 13.81
N LEU A 30 15.63 -4.77 12.77
CA LEU A 30 15.95 -5.18 11.41
C LEU A 30 17.41 -4.81 11.10
N PRO A 31 18.27 -5.82 10.91
CA PRO A 31 19.65 -5.56 10.52
C PRO A 31 19.63 -5.03 9.10
N VAL A 32 19.88 -3.75 8.96
CA VAL A 32 20.28 -3.18 7.66
C VAL A 32 21.74 -3.59 7.45
N ASP A 33 21.97 -4.84 7.07
CA ASP A 33 23.33 -5.28 6.74
C ASP A 33 23.71 -4.76 5.36
N ARG A 34 24.29 -3.57 5.36
CA ARG A 34 24.78 -2.87 4.16
C ARG A 34 25.84 -3.66 3.39
N ASN A 35 26.43 -4.68 4.00
CA ASN A 35 27.51 -5.49 3.44
C ASN A 35 27.03 -6.87 2.99
N ASN A 36 25.80 -7.24 3.27
CA ASN A 36 25.26 -8.57 2.96
C ASN A 36 24.69 -8.62 1.55
N LYS A 37 25.46 -9.11 0.60
CA LYS A 37 25.03 -9.32 -0.79
C LYS A 37 23.87 -10.31 -0.95
N ASN A 38 23.52 -11.05 0.09
CA ASN A 38 22.43 -12.01 0.11
C ASN A 38 21.17 -11.45 0.76
N TRP A 39 21.11 -10.15 1.04
CA TRP A 39 19.88 -9.57 1.56
C TRP A 39 18.80 -9.63 0.50
N LYS A 40 17.73 -10.38 0.79
CA LYS A 40 16.57 -10.58 -0.09
C LYS A 40 15.82 -9.29 -0.49
N TRP A 41 16.17 -8.18 0.15
CA TRP A 41 15.63 -6.85 -0.07
C TRP A 41 16.54 -5.95 -0.92
N GLU A 42 17.68 -6.47 -1.39
CA GLU A 42 18.58 -5.72 -2.27
C GLU A 42 17.81 -5.20 -3.49
N GLY A 43 18.01 -3.93 -3.83
CA GLY A 43 17.32 -3.26 -4.93
C GLY A 43 15.87 -2.85 -4.63
N LYS A 44 15.36 -3.09 -3.42
CA LYS A 44 14.05 -2.60 -2.97
C LYS A 44 14.21 -1.27 -2.24
N ASP A 45 13.28 -0.37 -2.50
CA ASP A 45 13.12 0.83 -1.68
C ASP A 45 12.70 0.47 -0.25
N PHE A 46 13.34 1.09 0.76
CA PHE A 46 13.13 0.70 2.16
C PHE A 46 11.68 0.86 2.64
N PRO A 47 10.92 1.90 2.29
CA PRO A 47 9.50 1.95 2.60
C PRO A 47 8.74 0.72 2.11
N ARG A 48 9.08 0.20 0.93
CA ARG A 48 8.50 -1.06 0.41
C ARG A 48 8.89 -2.26 1.26
N VAL A 49 10.12 -2.32 1.77
CA VAL A 49 10.55 -3.42 2.65
C VAL A 49 9.64 -3.53 3.87
N ILE A 50 9.38 -2.42 4.56
CA ILE A 50 8.51 -2.42 5.75
C ILE A 50 7.08 -2.83 5.39
N SER A 51 6.52 -2.29 4.31
CA SER A 51 5.17 -2.65 3.87
C SER A 51 5.06 -4.12 3.47
N LEU A 52 6.12 -4.72 2.90
CA LEU A 52 6.16 -6.14 2.57
C LEU A 52 6.24 -7.03 3.81
N LEU A 53 6.94 -6.62 4.85
CA LEU A 53 6.96 -7.32 6.14
C LEU A 53 5.57 -7.31 6.78
N GLU A 54 4.85 -6.19 6.72
CA GLU A 54 3.46 -6.13 7.19
C GLU A 54 2.53 -6.97 6.30
N PHE A 55 2.73 -6.96 4.99
CA PHE A 55 1.95 -7.79 4.08
C PHE A 55 2.13 -9.29 4.38
N ASP A 56 3.37 -9.75 4.59
CA ASP A 56 3.65 -11.13 5.04
C ASP A 56 2.96 -11.43 6.37
N ARG A 57 3.00 -10.50 7.33
CA ARG A 57 2.28 -10.64 8.60
C ARG A 57 0.77 -10.80 8.38
N TYR A 58 0.15 -10.04 7.47
CA TYR A 58 -1.27 -10.16 7.15
C TYR A 58 -1.59 -11.51 6.51
N ILE A 59 -0.77 -11.94 5.54
CA ILE A 59 -0.93 -13.23 4.89
C ILE A 59 -0.94 -14.37 5.94
N ASN A 60 -0.04 -14.32 6.90
CA ASN A 60 0.06 -15.34 7.94
C ASN A 60 -1.07 -15.23 8.97
N LYS A 61 -1.43 -13.99 9.40
CA LYS A 61 -2.50 -13.74 10.36
C LYS A 61 -3.87 -14.20 9.85
N TYR A 62 -4.19 -13.87 8.60
CA TYR A 62 -5.51 -14.16 8.02
C TYR A 62 -5.56 -15.48 7.26
N ASN A 63 -4.41 -16.14 7.03
CA ASN A 63 -4.27 -17.43 6.35
C ASN A 63 -5.10 -17.51 5.06
N PHE A 64 -4.92 -16.54 4.16
CA PHE A 64 -5.71 -16.40 2.95
C PHE A 64 -5.68 -17.66 2.09
N GLN A 65 -6.87 -18.10 1.69
CA GLN A 65 -7.09 -19.14 0.68
C GLN A 65 -7.72 -18.46 -0.54
N ILE A 66 -6.89 -18.19 -1.55
CA ILE A 66 -7.27 -17.38 -2.70
C ILE A 66 -7.59 -18.32 -3.87
N ASN A 67 -8.80 -18.26 -4.40
CA ASN A 67 -9.11 -18.94 -5.65
C ASN A 67 -8.73 -18.03 -6.84
N LYS A 68 -9.18 -16.78 -6.84
CA LYS A 68 -8.90 -15.79 -7.89
C LYS A 68 -8.20 -14.55 -7.31
N LEU A 69 -7.00 -14.27 -7.81
CA LEU A 69 -6.19 -13.11 -7.47
C LEU A 69 -6.24 -12.08 -8.60
N LEU A 70 -6.47 -10.82 -8.28
CA LEU A 70 -6.34 -9.68 -9.22
C LEU A 70 -5.17 -8.82 -8.80
N LEU A 71 -4.26 -8.58 -9.72
CA LEU A 71 -3.15 -7.65 -9.55
C LEU A 71 -3.30 -6.45 -10.50
N PHE A 72 -3.07 -5.27 -9.98
CA PHE A 72 -2.81 -4.07 -10.77
C PHE A 72 -1.31 -3.79 -10.77
N ASN A 73 -0.74 -3.40 -11.92
CA ASN A 73 0.66 -3.02 -12.16
C ASN A 73 1.71 -4.15 -12.25
N GLY A 74 1.30 -5.37 -12.49
CA GLY A 74 2.23 -6.35 -13.01
C GLY A 74 2.59 -7.50 -12.08
N GLN A 75 2.97 -8.61 -12.71
CA GLN A 75 3.37 -9.85 -12.04
C GLN A 75 4.70 -9.72 -11.28
N ASN A 76 5.47 -8.66 -11.53
CA ASN A 76 6.78 -8.45 -10.92
C ASN A 76 6.70 -7.67 -9.60
N GLU A 77 5.50 -7.31 -9.15
CA GLU A 77 5.32 -6.67 -7.86
C GLU A 77 5.79 -7.62 -6.73
N PRO A 78 6.58 -7.13 -5.78
CA PRO A 78 7.17 -7.97 -4.75
C PRO A 78 6.13 -8.66 -3.85
N GLU A 79 4.93 -8.10 -3.70
CA GLU A 79 3.82 -8.72 -2.98
C GLU A 79 3.39 -10.05 -3.61
N THR A 80 3.55 -10.21 -4.92
CA THR A 80 3.21 -11.46 -5.63
C THR A 80 4.04 -12.64 -5.14
N GLU A 81 5.30 -12.41 -4.75
CA GLU A 81 6.17 -13.46 -4.20
C GLU A 81 5.58 -14.09 -2.92
N TYR A 82 4.98 -13.28 -2.05
CA TYR A 82 4.37 -13.75 -0.81
C TYR A 82 3.06 -14.50 -1.03
N LEU A 83 2.40 -14.27 -2.17
CA LEU A 83 1.16 -14.94 -2.55
C LEU A 83 1.39 -16.24 -3.31
N LYS A 84 2.63 -16.54 -3.73
CA LYS A 84 2.95 -17.80 -4.45
C LYS A 84 2.45 -19.02 -3.69
N GLY A 85 1.75 -19.91 -4.42
CA GLY A 85 1.17 -21.13 -3.85
C GLY A 85 -0.11 -20.93 -3.03
N ARG A 86 -0.60 -19.68 -2.87
CA ARG A 86 -1.82 -19.37 -2.13
C ARG A 86 -3.01 -19.04 -3.03
N TYR A 87 -2.83 -18.95 -4.33
CA TYR A 87 -3.90 -18.70 -5.30
C TYR A 87 -3.94 -19.81 -6.37
N LYS A 88 -5.12 -20.01 -6.96
CA LYS A 88 -5.32 -20.96 -8.06
C LYS A 88 -5.30 -20.28 -9.42
N GLN A 89 -5.86 -19.08 -9.51
CA GLN A 89 -5.96 -18.29 -10.72
C GLN A 89 -5.46 -16.87 -10.44
N ILE A 90 -4.81 -16.26 -11.41
CA ILE A 90 -4.32 -14.89 -11.35
C ILE A 90 -4.72 -14.16 -12.63
N LEU A 91 -5.24 -12.95 -12.44
CA LEU A 91 -5.37 -11.96 -13.50
C LEU A 91 -4.47 -10.78 -13.15
N ASN A 92 -3.58 -10.47 -14.08
CA ASN A 92 -2.75 -9.29 -14.00
C ASN A 92 -3.22 -8.26 -15.00
N ILE A 93 -3.39 -7.02 -14.56
CA ILE A 93 -3.86 -5.91 -15.37
C ILE A 93 -2.86 -4.78 -15.29
N ASN A 94 -2.38 -4.34 -16.47
CA ASN A 94 -1.64 -3.10 -16.61
C ASN A 94 -2.48 -2.10 -17.41
N TYR A 95 -2.51 -0.85 -16.96
CA TYR A 95 -3.20 0.22 -17.67
C TYR A 95 -2.75 0.32 -19.14
N GLU A 96 -1.44 0.20 -19.39
CA GLU A 96 -0.83 0.32 -20.72
C GLU A 96 -1.27 -0.76 -21.70
N ASP A 97 -1.68 -1.94 -21.22
CA ASP A 97 -2.13 -3.03 -22.08
C ASP A 97 -3.47 -2.72 -22.77
N ASN A 98 -4.34 -1.98 -22.11
CA ASN A 98 -5.63 -1.52 -22.65
C ASN A 98 -6.18 -0.33 -21.87
N PRO A 99 -5.75 0.91 -22.15
CA PRO A 99 -6.15 2.10 -21.41
C PRO A 99 -7.66 2.38 -21.39
N GLU A 100 -8.38 1.95 -22.43
CA GLU A 100 -9.84 2.14 -22.47
C GLU A 100 -10.56 1.25 -21.48
N LYS A 101 -10.11 0.01 -21.27
CA LYS A 101 -10.74 -0.96 -20.37
C LYS A 101 -10.17 -0.92 -18.97
N TYR A 102 -8.85 -0.69 -18.84
CA TYR A 102 -8.14 -0.85 -17.58
C TYR A 102 -7.91 0.47 -16.83
N ASN A 103 -8.54 1.54 -17.30
CA ASN A 103 -8.61 2.78 -16.54
C ASN A 103 -9.46 2.57 -15.28
N LEU A 104 -8.88 2.76 -14.10
CA LEU A 104 -9.57 2.56 -12.83
C LEU A 104 -10.82 3.44 -12.66
N HIS A 105 -10.87 4.61 -13.31
CA HIS A 105 -12.06 5.46 -13.30
C HIS A 105 -13.23 4.88 -14.11
N ASN A 106 -12.96 3.95 -15.02
CA ASN A 106 -13.95 3.28 -15.86
C ASN A 106 -13.58 1.81 -16.11
N LEU A 107 -13.15 1.13 -15.04
CA LEU A 107 -12.61 -0.22 -15.10
C LEU A 107 -13.62 -1.21 -15.70
N GLN A 108 -13.15 -1.96 -16.71
CA GLN A 108 -13.91 -3.00 -17.38
C GLN A 108 -13.08 -4.28 -17.44
N ILE A 109 -13.49 -5.28 -16.68
CA ILE A 109 -12.86 -6.61 -16.66
C ILE A 109 -13.93 -7.64 -16.98
N ASN A 110 -13.59 -8.62 -17.83
CA ASN A 110 -14.52 -9.69 -18.20
C ASN A 110 -14.66 -10.78 -17.13
N HIS A 111 -14.02 -10.61 -16.00
CA HIS A 111 -14.04 -11.51 -14.85
C HIS A 111 -14.48 -10.76 -13.61
N ASP A 112 -15.09 -11.47 -12.67
CA ASP A 112 -15.54 -10.97 -11.39
C ASP A 112 -15.23 -11.96 -10.26
N ASN A 113 -15.65 -11.61 -9.05
CA ASN A 113 -15.52 -12.47 -7.87
C ASN A 113 -14.07 -12.84 -7.54
N PHE A 114 -13.17 -11.83 -7.54
CA PHE A 114 -11.83 -12.00 -7.04
C PHE A 114 -11.83 -12.08 -5.51
N ASP A 115 -11.17 -13.08 -4.97
CA ASP A 115 -11.06 -13.27 -3.52
C ASP A 115 -10.06 -12.31 -2.89
N PHE A 116 -9.04 -11.92 -3.68
CA PHE A 116 -8.00 -11.02 -3.25
C PHE A 116 -7.57 -10.09 -4.39
N VAL A 117 -7.45 -8.81 -4.07
CA VAL A 117 -7.00 -7.78 -5.01
C VAL A 117 -5.84 -7.01 -4.39
N THR A 118 -4.79 -6.73 -5.16
CA THR A 118 -3.70 -5.84 -4.75
C THR A 118 -3.71 -4.58 -5.60
N LEU A 119 -3.53 -3.44 -4.96
CA LEU A 119 -3.42 -2.12 -5.57
C LEU A 119 -2.19 -1.42 -4.97
N ASN A 120 -1.03 -1.67 -5.58
CA ASN A 120 0.25 -1.20 -5.07
C ASN A 120 0.75 -0.02 -5.90
N GLN A 121 1.16 1.07 -5.23
CA GLN A 121 1.77 2.26 -5.86
C GLN A 121 0.98 2.71 -7.11
N THR A 122 -0.34 2.82 -6.96
CA THR A 122 -1.25 3.13 -8.07
C THR A 122 -2.23 4.22 -7.71
N LEU A 123 -2.74 4.21 -6.47
CA LEU A 123 -3.84 5.10 -6.08
C LEU A 123 -3.41 6.58 -6.06
N GLU A 124 -2.13 6.84 -5.88
CA GLU A 124 -1.53 8.18 -5.97
C GLU A 124 -1.54 8.78 -7.37
N HIS A 125 -1.68 7.94 -8.40
CA HIS A 125 -1.68 8.35 -9.80
C HIS A 125 -3.08 8.53 -10.39
N VAL A 126 -4.13 8.41 -9.58
CA VAL A 126 -5.51 8.61 -10.02
C VAL A 126 -6.09 9.93 -9.47
N TYR A 127 -6.80 10.66 -10.32
CA TYR A 127 -7.37 11.96 -9.93
C TYR A 127 -8.66 11.84 -9.09
N ASN A 128 -9.34 10.70 -9.15
CA ASN A 128 -10.55 10.44 -8.35
C ASN A 128 -10.47 9.05 -7.70
N PRO A 129 -9.76 8.93 -6.58
CA PRO A 129 -9.53 7.65 -5.91
C PRO A 129 -10.80 7.00 -5.37
N TYR A 130 -11.80 7.78 -4.98
CA TYR A 130 -13.10 7.26 -4.55
C TYR A 130 -13.79 6.48 -5.68
N THR A 131 -13.84 7.06 -6.89
CA THR A 131 -14.41 6.39 -8.06
C THR A 131 -13.62 5.11 -8.39
N CYS A 132 -12.29 5.15 -8.29
CA CYS A 132 -11.45 3.98 -8.55
C CYS A 132 -11.74 2.85 -7.57
N LEU A 133 -11.77 3.13 -6.26
CA LEU A 133 -12.06 2.13 -5.24
C LEU A 133 -13.48 1.54 -5.38
N THR A 134 -14.47 2.36 -5.67
CA THR A 134 -15.84 1.88 -5.91
C THR A 134 -15.97 1.02 -7.17
N ASN A 135 -15.18 1.31 -8.21
CA ASN A 135 -15.12 0.48 -9.41
C ASN A 135 -14.43 -0.85 -9.15
N ILE A 136 -13.29 -0.85 -8.46
CA ILE A 136 -12.58 -2.08 -8.07
C ILE A 136 -13.48 -2.98 -7.24
N LYS A 137 -14.24 -2.42 -6.29
CA LYS A 137 -15.14 -3.16 -5.40
C LYS A 137 -16.13 -4.05 -6.16
N LYS A 138 -16.59 -3.63 -7.34
CA LYS A 138 -17.55 -4.39 -8.17
C LYS A 138 -17.01 -5.76 -8.60
N TYR A 139 -15.69 -5.91 -8.63
CA TYR A 139 -15.01 -7.13 -9.07
C TYR A 139 -14.54 -8.01 -7.92
N ILE A 140 -14.62 -7.54 -6.68
CA ILE A 140 -14.25 -8.31 -5.50
C ILE A 140 -15.44 -9.17 -5.06
N ALA A 141 -15.18 -10.44 -4.75
CA ALA A 141 -16.18 -11.33 -4.19
C ALA A 141 -16.70 -10.78 -2.84
N LYS A 142 -17.94 -11.07 -2.51
CA LYS A 142 -18.48 -10.71 -1.18
C LYS A 142 -17.60 -11.32 -0.08
N GLY A 143 -17.04 -10.48 0.77
CA GLY A 143 -16.10 -10.87 1.82
C GLY A 143 -14.67 -11.12 1.32
N GLY A 144 -14.37 -10.82 0.07
CA GLY A 144 -13.02 -10.80 -0.48
C GLY A 144 -12.21 -9.60 0.02
N TYR A 145 -10.94 -9.56 -0.30
CA TYR A 145 -9.97 -8.65 0.29
C TYR A 145 -9.36 -7.72 -0.74
N LEU A 146 -9.05 -6.50 -0.30
CA LEU A 146 -8.26 -5.52 -1.04
C LEU A 146 -7.06 -5.12 -0.18
N TYR A 147 -5.85 -5.28 -0.71
CA TYR A 147 -4.65 -4.72 -0.14
C TYR A 147 -4.23 -3.50 -0.95
N ILE A 148 -3.94 -2.41 -0.25
CA ILE A 148 -3.45 -1.16 -0.83
C ILE A 148 -2.13 -0.80 -0.18
N ASN A 149 -1.18 -0.37 -1.00
CA ASN A 149 0.09 0.20 -0.57
C ASN A 149 0.35 1.47 -1.40
N VAL A 150 0.53 2.60 -0.73
CA VAL A 150 0.64 3.92 -1.35
C VAL A 150 1.64 4.80 -0.62
N PRO A 151 2.33 5.74 -1.27
CA PRO A 151 3.11 6.73 -0.57
C PRO A 151 2.21 7.65 0.28
N ALA A 152 2.69 7.99 1.48
CA ALA A 152 2.08 9.05 2.27
C ALA A 152 2.63 10.42 1.84
N CYS A 153 3.89 10.44 1.42
CA CYS A 153 4.58 11.64 0.94
C CYS A 153 5.63 11.25 -0.09
N ASN A 154 5.66 11.97 -1.23
CA ASN A 154 6.66 11.75 -2.28
C ASN A 154 6.79 12.99 -3.17
N THR A 155 7.78 13.02 -4.05
CA THR A 155 7.89 13.99 -5.13
C THR A 155 6.99 13.59 -6.30
N PRO A 156 6.42 14.56 -7.06
CA PRO A 156 5.69 14.26 -8.28
C PRO A 156 6.55 13.49 -9.28
N HIS A 157 5.97 12.45 -9.90
CA HIS A 157 6.64 11.59 -10.86
C HIS A 157 5.61 10.92 -11.81
N SER A 158 6.08 10.17 -12.82
CA SER A 158 5.23 9.42 -13.78
C SER A 158 4.35 10.29 -14.66
N GLU A 159 4.93 11.35 -15.26
CA GLU A 159 4.22 12.15 -16.27
C GLU A 159 3.69 11.30 -17.43
N PRO A 160 2.50 11.61 -17.95
CA PRO A 160 1.57 12.68 -17.58
C PRO A 160 0.61 12.33 -16.45
N PHE A 161 0.69 11.13 -15.86
CA PHE A 161 -0.25 10.61 -14.85
C PHE A 161 0.22 10.89 -13.41
N HIS A 162 0.84 12.03 -13.16
CA HIS A 162 1.28 12.38 -11.82
C HIS A 162 0.23 13.17 -11.02
N PHE A 163 -1.00 12.66 -10.96
CA PHE A 163 -2.04 13.19 -10.06
C PHE A 163 -1.70 12.94 -8.58
N TYR A 164 -0.42 13.03 -8.25
CA TYR A 164 0.10 12.59 -7.00
C TYR A 164 -0.67 13.16 -5.81
N THR A 165 -1.23 12.25 -5.03
CA THR A 165 -1.85 12.54 -3.74
C THR A 165 -1.28 11.59 -2.70
N GLY A 166 -0.60 12.10 -1.69
CA GLY A 166 -0.15 11.29 -0.56
C GLY A 166 -1.32 10.88 0.33
N TYR A 167 -1.26 9.68 0.91
CA TYR A 167 -2.28 9.15 1.80
C TYR A 167 -1.68 8.84 3.17
N THR A 168 -2.04 9.65 4.17
CA THR A 168 -1.81 9.25 5.56
C THR A 168 -2.70 8.06 5.93
N PRO A 169 -2.41 7.30 7.00
CA PRO A 169 -3.28 6.20 7.44
C PRO A 169 -4.73 6.63 7.61
N MET A 170 -4.97 7.81 8.22
CA MET A 170 -6.32 8.33 8.41
C MET A 170 -7.00 8.68 7.08
N GLY A 171 -6.26 9.28 6.14
CA GLY A 171 -6.78 9.61 4.81
C GLY A 171 -7.18 8.36 4.03
N LEU A 172 -6.36 7.30 4.06
CA LEU A 172 -6.66 6.03 3.43
C LEU A 172 -7.84 5.32 4.12
N ALA A 173 -7.92 5.37 5.47
CA ALA A 173 -9.04 4.81 6.23
C ALA A 173 -10.36 5.45 5.86
N ALA A 174 -10.42 6.79 5.86
CA ALA A 174 -11.62 7.53 5.52
C ALA A 174 -12.07 7.25 4.07
N LEU A 175 -11.13 7.25 3.13
CA LEU A 175 -11.41 6.96 1.73
C LEU A 175 -11.96 5.55 1.52
N ALA A 176 -11.34 4.54 2.12
CA ALA A 176 -11.78 3.15 2.02
C ALA A 176 -13.17 2.95 2.66
N TYR A 177 -13.39 3.55 3.83
CA TYR A 177 -14.69 3.51 4.50
C TYR A 177 -15.79 4.15 3.64
N GLU A 178 -15.55 5.33 3.08
CA GLU A 178 -16.52 6.03 2.22
C GLU A 178 -16.81 5.21 0.95
N ALA A 179 -15.81 4.49 0.41
CA ALA A 179 -15.99 3.55 -0.69
C ALA A 179 -16.68 2.23 -0.28
N GLY A 180 -17.07 2.11 0.99
CA GLY A 180 -17.85 1.01 1.54
C GLY A 180 -17.06 -0.24 1.90
N TYR A 181 -15.77 -0.13 2.13
CA TYR A 181 -14.95 -1.23 2.63
C TYR A 181 -14.94 -1.30 4.15
N GLU A 182 -14.87 -2.52 4.69
CA GLU A 182 -14.50 -2.75 6.08
C GLU A 182 -12.99 -2.66 6.23
N ILE A 183 -12.51 -1.89 7.20
CA ILE A 183 -11.08 -1.77 7.48
C ILE A 183 -10.66 -2.88 8.44
N LEU A 184 -9.72 -3.71 8.04
CA LEU A 184 -9.15 -4.76 8.89
C LEU A 184 -7.84 -4.31 9.53
N GLU A 185 -6.94 -3.77 8.73
CA GLU A 185 -5.63 -3.30 9.15
C GLU A 185 -5.29 -2.02 8.39
N ILE A 186 -4.64 -1.09 9.09
CA ILE A 186 -4.01 0.08 8.49
C ILE A 186 -2.72 0.37 9.22
N GLY A 187 -1.69 0.70 8.48
CA GLY A 187 -0.39 1.03 9.04
C GLY A 187 0.40 1.96 8.15
N GLN A 188 1.55 2.35 8.67
CA GLN A 188 2.50 3.20 7.98
C GLN A 188 3.93 2.87 8.40
N TRP A 189 4.86 3.30 7.61
CA TRP A 189 6.21 3.59 8.05
C TRP A 189 6.53 5.05 7.79
N GLY A 190 7.15 5.70 8.78
CA GLY A 190 7.55 7.09 8.74
C GLY A 190 8.96 7.28 9.26
N ASN A 191 9.70 8.21 8.67
CA ASN A 191 11.07 8.52 9.07
C ASN A 191 11.45 9.91 8.60
N LYS A 192 11.74 10.79 9.55
CA LYS A 192 12.09 12.19 9.29
C LYS A 192 13.38 12.32 8.48
N GLU A 193 14.38 11.50 8.79
CA GLU A 193 15.65 11.51 8.07
C GLU A 193 15.45 11.09 6.60
N TYR A 194 14.61 10.07 6.36
CA TYR A 194 14.26 9.64 5.00
C TYR A 194 13.58 10.78 4.22
N LEU A 195 12.60 11.44 4.82
CA LEU A 195 11.93 12.60 4.18
C LEU A 195 12.91 13.74 3.90
N GLY A 196 13.81 14.03 4.84
CA GLY A 196 14.85 15.03 4.64
C GLY A 196 15.75 14.72 3.46
N ARG A 197 16.11 13.46 3.26
CA ARG A 197 16.89 13.00 2.11
C ARG A 197 16.07 13.01 0.81
N LEU A 198 14.82 12.57 0.87
CA LEU A 198 13.94 12.55 -0.29
C LEU A 198 13.73 13.94 -0.87
N PHE A 199 13.43 14.94 -0.03
CA PHE A 199 13.19 16.31 -0.45
C PHE A 199 14.45 17.17 -0.56
N GLY A 200 15.53 16.78 0.10
CA GLY A 200 16.83 17.46 0.03
C GLY A 200 17.68 17.04 -1.16
N ILE A 201 17.35 15.97 -1.83
CA ILE A 201 18.04 15.53 -3.05
C ILE A 201 17.50 16.36 -4.22
N THR A 202 18.32 17.21 -4.77
CA THR A 202 17.98 18.00 -5.94
C THR A 202 17.76 17.10 -7.17
N GLY A 203 16.53 17.09 -7.70
CA GLY A 203 16.16 16.48 -8.99
C GLY A 203 15.66 15.05 -8.92
N GLN A 204 14.60 14.79 -9.57
CA GLN A 204 14.05 13.60 -10.22
C GLN A 204 14.07 12.21 -9.51
N ARG A 205 14.37 12.10 -8.21
CA ARG A 205 14.26 10.83 -7.48
C ARG A 205 12.99 10.82 -6.64
N TRP A 206 12.18 9.77 -6.85
CA TRP A 206 10.98 9.49 -6.05
C TRP A 206 11.26 8.55 -4.85
N TRP A 207 12.52 8.26 -4.60
CA TRP A 207 12.98 7.47 -3.46
C TRP A 207 14.30 8.01 -2.92
N ALA A 208 14.60 7.75 -1.65
CA ALA A 208 15.86 8.09 -1.00
C ALA A 208 16.62 6.82 -0.64
N ASP A 209 17.95 6.91 -0.62
CA ASP A 209 18.82 5.81 -0.22
C ASP A 209 18.69 5.55 1.30
N TYR A 210 18.00 4.47 1.65
CA TYR A 210 17.80 4.07 3.04
C TYR A 210 19.07 3.55 3.72
N THR A 211 20.08 3.12 2.97
CA THR A 211 21.34 2.60 3.53
C THR A 211 22.13 3.69 4.28
N MET A 212 21.78 4.94 4.03
CA MET A 212 22.34 6.11 4.68
C MET A 212 21.59 6.54 5.94
N LEU A 213 20.45 5.91 6.27
CA LEU A 213 19.68 6.21 7.47
C LEU A 213 20.39 5.66 8.72
N GLU A 214 20.35 6.43 9.80
CA GLU A 214 20.90 6.01 11.09
C GLU A 214 20.08 4.88 11.71
N ASN A 215 18.75 5.06 11.72
CA ASN A 215 17.80 4.13 12.35
C ASN A 215 16.61 3.80 11.43
N PRO A 216 16.79 3.07 10.33
CA PRO A 216 15.71 2.82 9.37
C PRO A 216 14.57 1.96 9.92
N GLY A 217 14.82 1.17 10.97
CA GLY A 217 13.79 0.34 11.61
C GLY A 217 12.84 1.09 12.55
N ILE A 218 13.13 2.36 12.88
CA ILE A 218 12.23 3.18 13.69
C ILE A 218 11.11 3.71 12.79
N ASN A 219 9.87 3.62 13.31
CA ASN A 219 8.70 4.17 12.67
C ASN A 219 8.24 5.45 13.38
N GLU A 220 8.51 6.58 12.77
CA GLU A 220 8.09 7.89 13.27
C GLU A 220 6.70 8.25 12.72
N ILE A 221 5.70 8.17 13.57
CA ILE A 221 4.28 8.31 13.17
C ILE A 221 3.96 9.69 12.61
N GLU A 222 4.64 10.72 13.11
CA GLU A 222 4.46 12.11 12.69
C GLU A 222 5.10 12.42 11.31
N ASN A 223 5.91 11.49 10.80
CA ASN A 223 6.65 11.68 9.54
C ASN A 223 6.35 10.53 8.55
N PRO A 224 5.08 10.33 8.15
CA PRO A 224 4.70 9.19 7.32
C PRO A 224 5.33 9.28 5.93
N VAL A 225 5.90 8.18 5.47
CA VAL A 225 6.51 8.03 4.13
C VAL A 225 5.65 7.13 3.26
N ILE A 226 5.21 6.01 3.79
CA ILE A 226 4.38 5.02 3.11
C ILE A 226 3.24 4.57 4.02
N THR A 227 2.10 4.33 3.43
CA THR A 227 0.89 3.84 4.09
C THR A 227 0.42 2.56 3.40
N TRP A 228 -0.12 1.64 4.16
CA TRP A 228 -0.75 0.43 3.65
C TRP A 228 -2.04 0.11 4.40
N GLY A 229 -2.90 -0.66 3.77
CA GLY A 229 -4.13 -1.13 4.39
C GLY A 229 -4.61 -2.45 3.81
N LEU A 230 -5.26 -3.24 4.65
CA LEU A 230 -6.01 -4.44 4.30
C LEU A 230 -7.49 -4.18 4.58
N PHE A 231 -8.29 -4.39 3.57
CA PHE A 231 -9.72 -4.08 3.57
C PHE A 231 -10.53 -5.30 3.15
N LYS A 232 -11.81 -5.32 3.56
CA LYS A 232 -12.76 -6.35 3.16
C LYS A 232 -13.94 -5.73 2.40
N ALA A 233 -14.34 -6.34 1.28
CA ALA A 233 -15.43 -5.86 0.44
C ALA A 233 -16.81 -6.32 0.89
#